data_6bd7499383a95377c806aa3f5d28cd85
#
_entry.id   6bd7499383a95377c806aa3f5d28cd85
#
_cell.length_a   1.000
_cell.length_b   1.000
_cell.length_c   1.000
_cell.angle_alpha   90.00
_cell.angle_beta   90.00
_cell.angle_gamma   90.00
#
_symmetry.space_group_name_H-M   'P 1'
#
loop_
_entity.id
_entity.type
_entity.pdbx_description
1 polymer ?
#
loop_
_entity_poly.entity_id
_entity_poly.type
_entity_poly.pdbx_seq_one_letter_code
_entity_poly.pdbx_strand_id
1 'polypeptide(L)'
;MGPLGATVEDVASVYVKIAGTDESDEWTKQQPEIHLQGFYESRLEGIRLGWFPDWFHHSKPEVANAVKNMFPVLREAGATLHEISIPNLDAIHLSLIITIITEMSSSLESFSEQWKSPLCFENFINLRIAKLLRGEDYLKAQRIRAEAIDNFRNIFQQVDALITPTTACTAPLISEDVMGAG
;
A
#
# COMPACT_ATOMS: atom_id res chain seq x y z
N MET A 1 -4.81 -0.91 -10.12
CA MET A 1 -6.04 -1.73 -9.95
C MET A 1 -5.62 -3.18 -9.76
N GLY A 2 -6.32 -3.98 -8.93
CA GLY A 2 -5.98 -5.38 -8.66
C GLY A 2 -7.24 -6.25 -8.58
N PRO A 3 -7.12 -7.58 -8.70
CA PRO A 3 -8.27 -8.47 -8.65
C PRO A 3 -8.86 -8.54 -7.24
N LEU A 4 -10.17 -8.74 -7.18
CA LEU A 4 -10.93 -9.09 -5.98
C LEU A 4 -11.53 -10.47 -6.19
N GLY A 5 -11.47 -11.34 -5.19
CA GLY A 5 -11.98 -12.70 -5.27
C GLY A 5 -12.45 -13.24 -3.92
N ALA A 6 -13.19 -14.31 -3.93
CA ALA A 6 -13.67 -14.99 -2.71
C ALA A 6 -12.54 -15.75 -2.01
N THR A 7 -11.54 -16.20 -2.76
CA THR A 7 -10.38 -16.95 -2.25
C THR A 7 -9.06 -16.32 -2.73
N VAL A 8 -7.98 -16.62 -2.05
CA VAL A 8 -6.62 -16.21 -2.49
C VAL A 8 -6.28 -16.86 -3.84
N GLU A 9 -6.75 -18.06 -4.08
CA GLU A 9 -6.57 -18.78 -5.36
C GLU A 9 -7.24 -18.05 -6.52
N ASP A 10 -8.48 -17.58 -6.34
CA ASP A 10 -9.19 -16.81 -7.38
C ASP A 10 -8.41 -15.53 -7.71
N VAL A 11 -7.98 -14.82 -6.69
CA VAL A 11 -7.18 -13.58 -6.85
C VAL A 11 -5.87 -13.87 -7.57
N ALA A 12 -5.14 -14.90 -7.16
CA ALA A 12 -3.87 -15.27 -7.77
C ALA A 12 -4.05 -15.72 -9.23
N SER A 13 -5.09 -16.50 -9.52
CA SER A 13 -5.39 -16.96 -10.88
C SER A 13 -5.71 -15.83 -11.84
N VAL A 14 -6.50 -14.85 -11.38
CA VAL A 14 -6.79 -13.64 -12.18
C VAL A 14 -5.53 -12.79 -12.32
N TYR A 15 -4.76 -12.58 -11.23
CA TYR A 15 -3.57 -11.77 -11.25
C TYR A 15 -2.54 -12.25 -12.28
N VAL A 16 -2.27 -13.56 -12.35
CA VAL A 16 -1.36 -14.16 -13.35
C VAL A 16 -1.80 -13.87 -14.79
N LYS A 17 -3.10 -13.71 -15.02
CA LYS A 17 -3.64 -13.43 -16.37
C LYS A 17 -3.58 -11.96 -16.76
N ILE A 18 -3.68 -11.05 -15.79
CA ILE A 18 -3.71 -9.61 -16.06
C ILE A 18 -2.36 -8.93 -15.81
N ALA A 19 -1.44 -9.56 -15.08
CA ALA A 19 -0.12 -9.03 -14.82
C ALA A 19 0.75 -9.15 -16.09
N GLY A 20 1.50 -8.10 -16.39
CA GLY A 20 2.40 -8.08 -17.53
C GLY A 20 2.76 -6.67 -17.95
N THR A 21 3.58 -6.58 -18.99
CA THR A 21 3.96 -5.31 -19.60
C THR A 21 2.91 -4.91 -20.63
N ASP A 22 2.49 -3.65 -20.59
CA ASP A 22 1.60 -3.04 -21.58
C ASP A 22 2.38 -1.92 -22.29
N GLU A 23 2.47 -2.00 -23.62
CA GLU A 23 3.18 -1.00 -24.44
C GLU A 23 2.54 0.39 -24.38
N SER A 24 1.26 0.47 -24.03
CA SER A 24 0.53 1.72 -23.86
C SER A 24 0.70 2.36 -22.48
N ASP A 25 1.31 1.66 -21.53
CA ASP A 25 1.55 2.14 -20.15
C ASP A 25 3.04 2.06 -19.79
N GLU A 26 3.72 3.19 -19.88
CA GLU A 26 5.14 3.33 -19.57
C GLU A 26 5.51 2.92 -18.12
N TRP A 27 4.54 2.83 -17.22
CA TRP A 27 4.75 2.45 -15.84
C TRP A 27 4.75 0.93 -15.63
N THR A 28 4.27 0.15 -16.61
CA THR A 28 4.37 -1.29 -16.58
C THR A 28 5.78 -1.72 -16.99
N LYS A 29 6.57 -2.16 -16.02
CA LYS A 29 7.92 -2.65 -16.27
C LYS A 29 7.91 -4.15 -16.40
N GLN A 30 8.84 -4.67 -17.22
CA GLN A 30 9.06 -6.11 -17.30
C GLN A 30 9.37 -6.68 -15.91
N GLN A 31 8.57 -7.65 -15.50
CA GLN A 31 8.70 -8.38 -14.25
C GLN A 31 8.95 -9.86 -14.55
N PRO A 32 9.55 -10.63 -13.63
CA PRO A 32 9.61 -12.08 -13.76
C PRO A 32 8.21 -12.67 -13.95
N GLU A 33 8.11 -13.69 -14.78
CA GLU A 33 6.85 -14.40 -14.98
C GLU A 33 6.37 -15.03 -13.66
N ILE A 34 5.08 -14.86 -13.35
CA ILE A 34 4.48 -15.36 -12.13
C ILE A 34 3.90 -16.74 -12.39
N HIS A 35 4.37 -17.73 -11.63
CA HIS A 35 3.90 -19.10 -11.69
C HIS A 35 3.13 -19.46 -10.42
N LEU A 36 2.04 -20.22 -10.56
CA LEU A 36 1.27 -20.75 -9.42
C LEU A 36 1.81 -22.11 -8.93
N GLN A 37 2.93 -22.57 -9.49
CA GLN A 37 3.59 -23.78 -9.03
C GLN A 37 4.01 -23.60 -7.56
N GLY A 38 3.64 -24.56 -6.71
CA GLY A 38 3.90 -24.47 -5.26
C GLY A 38 2.93 -23.59 -4.48
N PHE A 39 1.91 -23.01 -5.13
CA PHE A 39 0.94 -22.13 -4.46
C PHE A 39 0.21 -22.79 -3.27
N TYR A 40 0.02 -24.12 -3.32
CA TYR A 40 -0.62 -24.88 -2.25
C TYR A 40 0.38 -25.44 -1.22
N GLU A 41 1.67 -25.19 -1.38
CA GLU A 41 2.67 -25.57 -0.40
C GLU A 41 2.61 -24.62 0.78
N SER A 42 2.23 -25.13 1.95
CA SER A 42 2.09 -24.32 3.18
C SER A 42 3.40 -24.18 3.97
N ARG A 43 4.52 -24.56 3.37
CA ARG A 43 5.82 -24.51 4.03
C ARG A 43 6.50 -23.18 3.82
N LEU A 44 6.94 -22.58 4.94
CA LEU A 44 7.63 -21.30 4.97
C LEU A 44 9.05 -21.42 5.53
N GLU A 45 9.63 -22.64 5.46
CA GLU A 45 11.01 -22.84 5.95
C GLU A 45 12.00 -21.93 5.22
N GLY A 46 12.78 -21.21 6.01
CA GLY A 46 13.78 -20.26 5.52
C GLY A 46 13.24 -18.88 5.17
N ILE A 47 11.93 -18.66 5.17
CA ILE A 47 11.33 -17.34 4.96
C ILE A 47 11.48 -16.48 6.22
N ARG A 48 12.06 -15.30 6.05
CA ARG A 48 12.26 -14.30 7.11
C ARG A 48 11.20 -13.21 6.96
N LEU A 49 10.32 -13.09 7.94
CA LEU A 49 9.21 -12.13 7.95
C LEU A 49 9.52 -10.98 8.91
N GLY A 50 9.58 -9.76 8.39
CA GLY A 50 9.78 -8.57 9.18
C GLY A 50 8.45 -7.99 9.69
N TRP A 51 8.42 -7.48 10.89
CA TRP A 51 7.28 -6.74 11.42
C TRP A 51 7.75 -5.50 12.18
N PHE A 52 7.00 -4.40 12.06
CA PHE A 52 7.33 -3.13 12.69
C PHE A 52 6.31 -2.81 13.79
N PRO A 53 6.74 -2.77 15.08
CA PRO A 53 5.83 -2.61 16.24
C PRO A 53 4.93 -1.39 16.15
N ASP A 54 5.44 -0.25 15.67
CA ASP A 54 4.69 1.00 15.66
C ASP A 54 3.46 0.94 14.74
N TRP A 55 3.50 0.19 13.65
CA TRP A 55 2.30 -0.01 12.82
C TRP A 55 1.19 -0.73 13.57
N PHE A 56 1.54 -1.63 14.51
CA PHE A 56 0.58 -2.33 15.35
C PHE A 56 0.09 -1.43 16.49
N HIS A 57 0.92 -0.54 17.01
CA HIS A 57 0.53 0.42 18.04
C HIS A 57 -0.41 1.51 17.49
N HIS A 58 -0.24 1.92 16.25
CA HIS A 58 -1.12 2.88 15.57
C HIS A 58 -2.44 2.27 15.10
N SER A 59 -2.56 0.93 15.10
CA SER A 59 -3.79 0.25 14.70
C SER A 59 -4.70 0.01 15.91
N LYS A 60 -6.02 -0.01 15.66
CA LYS A 60 -6.97 -0.42 16.70
C LYS A 60 -6.67 -1.85 17.18
N PRO A 61 -6.91 -2.16 18.46
CA PRO A 61 -6.55 -3.45 19.05
C PRO A 61 -7.12 -4.66 18.28
N GLU A 62 -8.35 -4.56 17.79
CA GLU A 62 -8.97 -5.65 17.02
C GLU A 62 -8.20 -5.98 15.75
N VAL A 63 -7.69 -4.98 15.04
CA VAL A 63 -6.90 -5.17 13.81
C VAL A 63 -5.49 -5.67 14.16
N ALA A 64 -4.82 -5.02 15.11
CA ALA A 64 -3.48 -5.42 15.53
C ALA A 64 -3.45 -6.85 16.06
N ASN A 65 -4.44 -7.25 16.88
CA ASN A 65 -4.53 -8.59 17.43
C ASN A 65 -4.85 -9.64 16.37
N ALA A 66 -5.73 -9.33 15.40
CA ALA A 66 -6.02 -10.24 14.28
C ALA A 66 -4.73 -10.62 13.54
N VAL A 67 -3.86 -9.64 13.23
CA VAL A 67 -2.59 -9.92 12.55
C VAL A 67 -1.60 -10.62 13.47
N LYS A 68 -1.48 -10.21 14.74
CA LYS A 68 -0.57 -10.86 15.71
C LYS A 68 -0.94 -12.32 15.97
N ASN A 69 -2.22 -12.67 15.93
CA ASN A 69 -2.69 -14.05 16.07
C ASN A 69 -2.23 -14.98 14.94
N MET A 70 -1.78 -14.42 13.81
CA MET A 70 -1.16 -15.20 12.73
C MET A 70 0.30 -15.57 13.01
N PHE A 71 0.99 -14.86 13.92
CA PHE A 71 2.41 -15.08 14.18
C PHE A 71 2.75 -16.51 14.63
N PRO A 72 2.00 -17.15 15.54
CA PRO A 72 2.22 -18.55 15.88
C PRO A 72 2.07 -19.47 14.65
N VAL A 73 1.02 -19.29 13.86
CA VAL A 73 0.74 -20.08 12.65
C VAL A 73 1.89 -19.98 11.64
N LEU A 74 2.40 -18.78 11.42
CA LEU A 74 3.53 -18.56 10.51
C LEU A 74 4.81 -19.23 11.01
N ARG A 75 5.06 -19.22 12.33
CA ARG A 75 6.20 -19.93 12.91
C ARG A 75 6.06 -21.44 12.82
N GLU A 76 4.87 -21.98 13.04
CA GLU A 76 4.56 -23.42 12.88
C GLU A 76 4.74 -23.86 11.41
N ALA A 77 4.45 -22.98 10.46
CA ALA A 77 4.71 -23.20 9.04
C ALA A 77 6.21 -23.10 8.66
N GLY A 78 7.08 -22.71 9.59
CA GLY A 78 8.54 -22.66 9.41
C GLY A 78 9.15 -21.27 9.18
N ALA A 79 8.34 -20.21 9.17
CA ALA A 79 8.87 -18.84 9.02
C ALA A 79 9.55 -18.34 10.30
N THR A 80 10.54 -17.45 10.14
CA THR A 80 11.12 -16.68 11.24
C THR A 80 10.56 -15.26 11.25
N LEU A 81 10.26 -14.73 12.44
CA LEU A 81 9.74 -13.38 12.62
C LEU A 81 10.82 -12.48 13.21
N HIS A 82 11.09 -11.38 12.52
CA HIS A 82 12.09 -10.38 12.87
C HIS A 82 11.44 -9.04 13.13
N GLU A 83 11.70 -8.47 14.28
CA GLU A 83 11.34 -7.08 14.56
C GLU A 83 12.26 -6.16 13.75
N ILE A 84 11.67 -5.21 13.02
CA ILE A 84 12.40 -4.23 12.22
C ILE A 84 12.12 -2.82 12.72
N SER A 85 12.97 -1.88 12.34
CA SER A 85 12.77 -0.45 12.56
C SER A 85 12.76 0.30 11.24
N ILE A 86 11.83 1.24 11.11
CA ILE A 86 11.73 2.13 9.95
C ILE A 86 11.99 3.56 10.43
N PRO A 87 13.17 4.13 10.13
CA PRO A 87 13.49 5.48 10.55
C PRO A 87 12.63 6.52 9.82
N ASN A 88 12.32 7.61 10.49
CA ASN A 88 11.61 8.77 9.93
C ASN A 88 10.23 8.47 9.31
N LEU A 89 9.49 7.52 9.89
CA LEU A 89 8.20 7.07 9.36
C LEU A 89 7.21 8.23 9.12
N ASP A 90 7.12 9.20 10.03
CA ASP A 90 6.22 10.35 9.88
C ASP A 90 6.58 11.21 8.68
N ALA A 91 7.88 11.43 8.44
CA ALA A 91 8.35 12.15 7.26
C ALA A 91 8.06 11.36 5.98
N ILE A 92 8.18 10.03 6.01
CA ILE A 92 7.83 9.15 4.90
C ILE A 92 6.33 9.24 4.59
N HIS A 93 5.47 9.17 5.60
CA HIS A 93 4.02 9.31 5.43
C HIS A 93 3.65 10.68 4.85
N LEU A 94 4.23 11.76 5.38
CA LEU A 94 3.99 13.11 4.85
C LEU A 94 4.45 13.23 3.40
N SER A 95 5.62 12.69 3.06
CA SER A 95 6.14 12.71 1.69
C SER A 95 5.23 11.94 0.72
N LEU A 96 4.65 10.82 1.16
CA LEU A 96 3.69 10.05 0.40
C LEU A 96 2.42 10.85 0.12
N ILE A 97 1.86 11.51 1.14
CA ILE A 97 0.65 12.34 1.00
C ILE A 97 0.92 13.47 0.00
N ILE A 98 2.03 14.23 0.17
CA ILE A 98 2.39 15.33 -0.74
C ILE A 98 2.54 14.83 -2.18
N THR A 99 3.20 13.67 -2.37
CA THR A 99 3.39 13.06 -3.68
C THR A 99 2.05 12.72 -4.31
N ILE A 100 1.21 11.96 -3.60
CA ILE A 100 -0.09 11.49 -4.12
C ILE A 100 -0.99 12.66 -4.48
N ILE A 101 -1.19 13.64 -3.60
CA ILE A 101 -2.13 14.74 -3.89
C ILE A 101 -1.62 15.66 -5.00
N THR A 102 -0.29 15.84 -5.13
CA THR A 102 0.29 16.64 -6.20
C THR A 102 0.14 15.95 -7.55
N GLU A 103 0.49 14.67 -7.64
CA GLU A 103 0.38 13.89 -8.87
C GLU A 103 -1.08 13.66 -9.27
N MET A 104 -1.98 13.41 -8.30
CA MET A 104 -3.42 13.30 -8.54
C MET A 104 -3.98 14.61 -9.08
N SER A 105 -3.57 15.76 -8.54
CA SER A 105 -4.01 17.07 -9.03
C SER A 105 -3.59 17.31 -10.47
N SER A 106 -2.35 16.97 -10.82
CA SER A 106 -1.85 17.08 -12.19
C SER A 106 -2.59 16.14 -13.16
N SER A 107 -2.81 14.90 -12.76
CA SER A 107 -3.48 13.90 -13.59
C SER A 107 -4.97 14.22 -13.83
N LEU A 108 -5.65 14.78 -12.82
CA LEU A 108 -7.07 15.11 -12.92
C LEU A 108 -7.34 16.48 -13.55
N GLU A 109 -6.34 17.31 -13.73
CA GLU A 109 -6.51 18.65 -14.33
C GLU A 109 -7.10 18.57 -15.75
N SER A 110 -6.63 17.63 -16.57
CA SER A 110 -7.14 17.39 -17.93
C SER A 110 -8.58 16.88 -17.97
N PHE A 111 -9.06 16.27 -16.88
CA PHE A 111 -10.42 15.74 -16.76
C PHE A 111 -11.38 16.71 -16.09
N SER A 112 -10.90 17.75 -15.42
CA SER A 112 -11.70 18.66 -14.59
C SER A 112 -12.78 19.41 -15.39
N GLU A 113 -12.57 19.68 -16.68
CA GLU A 113 -13.54 20.32 -17.56
C GLU A 113 -14.63 19.36 -18.05
N GLN A 114 -14.34 18.05 -18.10
CA GLN A 114 -15.27 17.02 -18.59
C GLN A 114 -16.14 16.46 -17.47
N TRP A 115 -15.69 16.53 -16.24
CA TRP A 115 -16.41 15.97 -15.09
C TRP A 115 -17.40 16.98 -14.51
N LYS A 116 -18.62 16.92 -15.02
CA LYS A 116 -19.77 17.64 -14.44
C LYS A 116 -20.28 16.97 -13.15
N SER A 117 -19.77 15.79 -12.79
CA SER A 117 -20.12 15.08 -11.57
C SER A 117 -19.27 15.59 -10.41
N PRO A 118 -19.84 15.91 -9.27
CA PRO A 118 -19.08 16.33 -8.10
C PRO A 118 -18.16 15.18 -7.68
N LEU A 119 -16.86 15.47 -7.60
CA LEU A 119 -15.91 14.60 -6.92
C LEU A 119 -16.38 14.44 -5.47
N CYS A 120 -16.13 13.27 -4.87
CA CYS A 120 -16.38 13.12 -3.45
C CYS A 120 -15.62 14.20 -2.65
N PHE A 121 -16.18 14.59 -1.55
CA PHE A 121 -15.70 15.73 -0.76
C PHE A 121 -14.21 15.64 -0.40
N GLU A 122 -13.74 14.44 -0.07
CA GLU A 122 -12.33 14.20 0.27
C GLU A 122 -11.39 14.48 -0.92
N ASN A 123 -11.76 14.01 -2.12
CA ASN A 123 -10.98 14.27 -3.32
C ASN A 123 -10.95 15.76 -3.66
N PHE A 124 -12.09 16.45 -3.49
CA PHE A 124 -12.14 17.90 -3.68
C PHE A 124 -11.20 18.64 -2.74
N ILE A 125 -11.20 18.29 -1.44
CA ILE A 125 -10.27 18.88 -0.47
C ILE A 125 -8.82 18.61 -0.86
N ASN A 126 -8.47 17.36 -1.18
CA ASN A 126 -7.12 16.99 -1.57
C ASN A 126 -6.62 17.80 -2.78
N LEU A 127 -7.46 17.98 -3.79
CA LEU A 127 -7.13 18.82 -4.95
C LEU A 127 -6.95 20.30 -4.59
N ARG A 128 -7.69 20.83 -3.60
CA ARG A 128 -7.51 22.20 -3.12
C ARG A 128 -6.21 22.35 -2.34
N ILE A 129 -5.86 21.38 -1.50
CA ILE A 129 -4.58 21.36 -0.77
C ILE A 129 -3.42 21.26 -1.76
N ALA A 130 -3.52 20.43 -2.78
CA ALA A 130 -2.48 20.29 -3.80
C ALA A 130 -2.11 21.64 -4.48
N LYS A 131 -3.10 22.49 -4.70
CA LYS A 131 -2.88 23.85 -5.29
C LYS A 131 -2.12 24.82 -4.37
N LEU A 132 -2.03 24.51 -3.07
CA LEU A 132 -1.27 25.31 -2.10
C LEU A 132 0.19 24.83 -1.97
N LEU A 133 0.51 23.63 -2.45
CA LEU A 133 1.85 23.07 -2.43
C LEU A 133 2.70 23.75 -3.51
N ARG A 134 3.95 24.03 -3.14
CA ARG A 134 4.93 24.60 -4.05
C ARG A 134 5.80 23.48 -4.63
N GLY A 135 6.40 23.72 -5.79
CA GLY A 135 7.33 22.77 -6.40
C GLY A 135 8.46 22.35 -5.45
N GLU A 136 8.92 23.23 -4.55
CA GLU A 136 9.93 22.88 -3.56
C GLU A 136 9.43 21.88 -2.50
N ASP A 137 8.14 21.88 -2.17
CA ASP A 137 7.55 20.92 -1.23
C ASP A 137 7.52 19.53 -1.85
N TYR A 138 7.14 19.44 -3.13
CA TYR A 138 7.20 18.20 -3.88
C TYR A 138 8.65 17.67 -4.01
N LEU A 139 9.62 18.55 -4.31
CA LEU A 139 11.03 18.14 -4.41
C LEU A 139 11.57 17.62 -3.07
N LYS A 140 11.19 18.23 -1.94
CA LYS A 140 11.53 17.72 -0.60
C LYS A 140 10.91 16.34 -0.36
N ALA A 141 9.64 16.17 -0.71
CA ALA A 141 8.95 14.88 -0.60
C ALA A 141 9.66 13.79 -1.42
N GLN A 142 10.09 14.08 -2.66
CA GLN A 142 10.82 13.13 -3.49
C GLN A 142 12.20 12.74 -2.91
N ARG A 143 12.89 13.66 -2.22
CA ARG A 143 14.15 13.33 -1.52
C ARG A 143 13.91 12.38 -0.35
N ILE A 144 12.90 12.66 0.48
CA ILE A 144 12.51 11.76 1.58
C ILE A 144 12.10 10.39 1.03
N ARG A 145 11.38 10.34 -0.08
CA ARG A 145 11.01 9.09 -0.75
C ARG A 145 12.25 8.31 -1.20
N ALA A 146 13.27 8.97 -1.73
CA ALA A 146 14.51 8.30 -2.13
C ALA A 146 15.24 7.70 -0.93
N GLU A 147 15.36 8.44 0.19
CA GLU A 147 15.91 7.93 1.45
C GLU A 147 15.10 6.73 1.98
N ALA A 148 13.76 6.80 1.91
CA ALA A 148 12.90 5.69 2.30
C ALA A 148 13.15 4.43 1.47
N ILE A 149 13.33 4.57 0.16
CA ILE A 149 13.66 3.45 -0.73
C ILE A 149 14.95 2.77 -0.28
N ASP A 150 15.98 3.54 0.05
CA ASP A 150 17.25 2.98 0.51
C ASP A 150 17.13 2.31 1.89
N ASN A 151 16.34 2.87 2.81
CA ASN A 151 16.02 2.26 4.08
C ASN A 151 15.31 0.90 3.88
N PHE A 152 14.29 0.83 3.01
CA PHE A 152 13.60 -0.43 2.72
C PHE A 152 14.50 -1.44 2.01
N ARG A 153 15.40 -1.01 1.12
CA ARG A 153 16.41 -1.91 0.53
C ARG A 153 17.27 -2.58 1.60
N ASN A 154 17.69 -1.82 2.61
CA ASN A 154 18.49 -2.37 3.72
C ASN A 154 17.67 -3.32 4.60
N ILE A 155 16.38 -3.04 4.83
CA ILE A 155 15.47 -3.93 5.54
C ILE A 155 15.31 -5.24 4.77
N PHE A 156 15.08 -5.19 3.46
CA PHE A 156 14.91 -6.38 2.62
C PHE A 156 16.17 -7.19 2.38
N GLN A 157 17.34 -6.75 2.84
CA GLN A 157 18.51 -7.62 2.97
C GLN A 157 18.40 -8.56 4.18
N GLN A 158 17.62 -8.19 5.19
CA GLN A 158 17.45 -8.93 6.44
C GLN A 158 16.19 -9.80 6.45
N VAL A 159 15.17 -9.42 5.72
CA VAL A 159 13.86 -10.08 5.66
C VAL A 159 13.39 -10.23 4.21
N ASP A 160 12.56 -11.22 3.95
CA ASP A 160 12.06 -11.54 2.61
C ASP A 160 10.71 -10.90 2.34
N ALA A 161 9.92 -10.65 3.40
CA ALA A 161 8.66 -9.94 3.33
C ALA A 161 8.37 -9.20 4.64
N LEU A 162 7.44 -8.24 4.57
CA LEU A 162 6.94 -7.49 5.75
C LEU A 162 5.51 -7.90 6.06
N ILE A 163 5.21 -8.03 7.36
CA ILE A 163 3.86 -8.22 7.88
C ILE A 163 3.41 -6.91 8.53
N THR A 164 2.27 -6.41 8.09
CA THR A 164 1.68 -5.18 8.61
C THR A 164 0.15 -5.29 8.63
N PRO A 165 -0.53 -4.62 9.57
CA PRO A 165 -1.95 -4.35 9.41
C PRO A 165 -2.22 -3.62 8.08
N THR A 166 -3.19 -4.09 7.32
CA THR A 166 -3.55 -3.45 6.03
C THR A 166 -4.19 -2.08 6.24
N THR A 167 -4.93 -1.94 7.35
CA THR A 167 -5.61 -0.70 7.76
C THR A 167 -5.43 -0.50 9.25
N ALA A 168 -5.50 0.74 9.72
CA ALA A 168 -5.43 1.04 11.15
C ALA A 168 -6.72 0.72 11.89
N CYS A 169 -7.85 0.60 11.21
CA CYS A 169 -9.15 0.30 11.79
C CYS A 169 -10.00 -0.57 10.85
N THR A 170 -11.05 -1.16 11.38
CA THR A 170 -12.12 -1.79 10.60
C THR A 170 -12.91 -0.75 9.81
N ALA A 171 -13.64 -1.18 8.78
CA ALA A 171 -14.46 -0.27 7.99
C ALA A 171 -15.43 0.52 8.88
N PRO A 172 -15.46 1.87 8.78
CA PRO A 172 -16.41 2.67 9.51
C PRO A 172 -17.84 2.47 8.98
N LEU A 173 -18.82 2.79 9.81
CA LEU A 173 -20.20 2.88 9.35
C LEU A 173 -20.31 4.01 8.33
N ILE A 174 -21.04 3.78 7.25
CA ILE A 174 -21.36 4.82 6.27
C ILE A 174 -22.37 5.76 6.95
N SER A 175 -22.01 7.03 7.08
CA SER A 175 -22.93 8.05 7.61
C SER A 175 -24.01 8.38 6.59
N GLU A 176 -25.20 8.76 7.05
CA GLU A 176 -26.33 9.16 6.19
C GLU A 176 -25.96 10.34 5.28
N ASP A 177 -25.09 11.25 5.74
CA ASP A 177 -24.60 12.40 4.99
C ASP A 177 -23.76 12.03 3.75
N VAL A 178 -23.11 10.87 3.78
CA VAL A 178 -22.29 10.35 2.65
C VAL A 178 -23.16 9.64 1.63
N MET A 179 -24.29 9.06 2.05
CA MET A 179 -25.24 8.35 1.17
C MET A 179 -26.01 9.28 0.24
N GLY A 180 -26.12 10.57 0.58
CA GLY A 180 -26.82 11.58 -0.23
C GLY A 180 -25.98 12.20 -1.36
N ALA A 181 -24.71 11.85 -1.48
CA ALA A 181 -23.78 12.44 -2.45
C ALA A 181 -23.52 11.54 -3.70
N GLY A 182 -24.32 10.49 -3.90
CA GLY A 182 -24.27 9.58 -5.04
C GLY A 182 -25.24 9.97 -6.16
#